data_066116f2f54ec3eb63dcf15f46708b2e
#
_entry.id   066116f2f54ec3eb63dcf15f46708b2e
#
_cell.length_a   1.000
_cell.length_b   1.000
_cell.length_c   1.000
_cell.angle_alpha   90.00
_cell.angle_beta   90.00
_cell.angle_gamma   90.00
#
_symmetry.space_group_name_H-M   'P 1'
#
loop_
_entity.id
_entity.type
_entity.pdbx_description
1 polymer ?
#
loop_
_entity_poly.entity_id
_entity_poly.type
_entity_poly.pdbx_seq_one_letter_code
_entity_poly.pdbx_strand_id
1 'polypeptide(L)'
;MTKDMTTGSSLKIILLFSIPVLLGNLFQQFYNMVDTIIVGRYLGEDALAAVGSTGCIMFLVLGFATGIAQGFGVMISHAFGAKDFRLLKHYVALSLILTVIVSAILTIPTVAASRLFLVWMHTPDNILSMADAYIKVIFAGIILTMLYNVSAGILRGIGDSKTPLYFLIFSSILNVVLDLLFIVVVKAGTAGAAYATIIAQGISAILCFIHMFRQFEILRTTKADYYLDRPGVINMLSIGIPMALNYSITAIGTMILQSAVNVFGSSVVASFTAASKVNNIATQTMPTLGTAMATYCGQNLGAGKYDRIFDGMRKGFFICIAAAAIGAAICIFGGEFIVSWFVSNPSDEIFSYAMMYLKTVSWFFLPLAMIFLYRNALQGLGEGLVPMLSGVIELVCRFVAIALLQKPLGYHGICLADPAAWVGAGIPLMITYIIWKNKKIRQHSSSPA
;
A
#
# COMPACT_ATOMS: atom_id res chain seq x y z
N MET A 1 19.19 14.67 0.39
CA MET A 1 19.42 15.19 1.75
C MET A 1 18.57 14.39 2.70
N THR A 2 19.19 13.68 3.65
CA THR A 2 18.49 13.01 4.76
C THR A 2 17.69 14.04 5.55
N LYS A 3 16.44 13.75 5.85
CA LYS A 3 15.63 14.62 6.69
C LYS A 3 15.48 13.99 8.06
N ASP A 4 16.23 14.53 9.02
CA ASP A 4 16.08 14.18 10.43
C ASP A 4 14.69 14.65 10.90
N MET A 5 13.79 13.68 11.17
CA MET A 5 12.44 13.97 11.65
C MET A 5 12.40 14.19 13.17
N THR A 6 13.54 14.06 13.84
CA THR A 6 13.65 14.22 15.31
C THR A 6 13.87 15.67 15.74
N THR A 7 13.97 16.61 14.78
CA THR A 7 14.19 18.05 15.03
C THR A 7 13.24 18.92 14.20
N GLY A 8 12.96 20.13 14.64
CA GLY A 8 12.10 21.09 13.93
C GLY A 8 10.60 20.87 14.13
N SER A 9 9.77 21.56 13.35
CA SER A 9 8.30 21.50 13.46
C SER A 9 7.73 20.17 12.95
N SER A 10 7.05 19.41 13.79
CA SER A 10 6.44 18.12 13.45
C SER A 10 5.47 18.25 12.27
N LEU A 11 4.60 19.26 12.27
CA LEU A 11 3.63 19.50 11.19
C LEU A 11 4.32 19.69 9.84
N LYS A 12 5.31 20.60 9.79
CA LYS A 12 6.04 20.91 8.55
C LYS A 12 6.78 19.67 8.02
N ILE A 13 7.37 18.88 8.91
CA ILE A 13 8.13 17.68 8.54
C ILE A 13 7.20 16.61 7.98
N ILE A 14 6.08 16.32 8.66
CA ILE A 14 5.10 15.33 8.21
C ILE A 14 4.54 15.73 6.85
N LEU A 15 4.10 16.97 6.65
CA LEU A 15 3.56 17.44 5.38
C LEU A 15 4.59 17.39 4.25
N LEU A 16 5.80 17.92 4.47
CA LEU A 16 6.86 17.92 3.45
C LEU A 16 7.34 16.52 3.06
N PHE A 17 7.24 15.55 3.97
CA PHE A 17 7.52 14.15 3.67
C PHE A 17 6.36 13.49 2.91
N SER A 18 5.12 13.83 3.28
CA SER A 18 3.92 13.25 2.66
C SER A 18 3.74 13.67 1.20
N ILE A 19 4.09 14.91 0.81
CA ILE A 19 3.88 15.40 -0.56
C ILE A 19 4.58 14.52 -1.62
N PRO A 20 5.89 14.19 -1.54
CA PRO A 20 6.50 13.31 -2.52
C PRO A 20 5.92 11.89 -2.52
N VAL A 21 5.52 11.37 -1.35
CA VAL A 21 4.88 10.06 -1.25
C VAL A 21 3.50 10.08 -1.94
N LEU A 22 2.70 11.13 -1.72
CA LEU A 22 1.40 11.31 -2.38
C LEU A 22 1.56 11.39 -3.89
N LEU A 23 2.49 12.22 -4.36
CA LEU A 23 2.77 12.33 -5.79
C LEU A 23 3.20 10.96 -6.37
N GLY A 24 4.04 10.22 -5.67
CA GLY A 24 4.44 8.87 -6.08
C GLY A 24 3.24 7.93 -6.21
N ASN A 25 2.37 7.90 -5.23
CA ASN A 25 1.17 7.07 -5.25
C ASN A 25 0.21 7.46 -6.40
N LEU A 26 0.04 8.77 -6.66
CA LEU A 26 -0.76 9.25 -7.80
C LEU A 26 -0.13 8.87 -9.14
N PHE A 27 1.19 9.05 -9.30
CA PHE A 27 1.90 8.61 -10.50
C PHE A 27 1.76 7.11 -10.73
N GLN A 28 1.80 6.31 -9.67
CA GLN A 28 1.58 4.86 -9.77
C GLN A 28 0.16 4.52 -10.27
N GLN A 29 -0.86 5.25 -9.84
CA GLN A 29 -2.23 5.07 -10.35
C GLN A 29 -2.34 5.45 -11.84
N PHE A 30 -1.75 6.58 -12.25
CA PHE A 30 -1.70 6.97 -13.65
C PHE A 30 -0.97 5.95 -14.52
N TYR A 31 0.17 5.48 -14.06
CA TYR A 31 0.93 4.44 -14.75
C TYR A 31 0.12 3.17 -14.95
N ASN A 32 -0.53 2.64 -13.91
CA ASN A 32 -1.38 1.45 -14.02
C ASN A 32 -2.54 1.65 -15.02
N MET A 33 -3.08 2.86 -15.09
CA MET A 33 -4.12 3.21 -16.06
C MET A 33 -3.58 3.22 -17.49
N VAL A 34 -2.40 3.81 -17.71
CA VAL A 34 -1.76 3.85 -19.05
C VAL A 34 -1.44 2.45 -19.53
N ASP A 35 -0.87 1.59 -18.68
CA ASP A 35 -0.59 0.18 -18.98
C ASP A 35 -1.88 -0.56 -19.42
N THR A 36 -2.95 -0.39 -18.66
CA THR A 36 -4.27 -0.97 -18.98
C THR A 36 -4.80 -0.48 -20.34
N ILE A 37 -4.63 0.81 -20.66
CA ILE A 37 -5.05 1.39 -21.95
C ILE A 37 -4.21 0.81 -23.09
N ILE A 38 -2.90 0.66 -22.92
CA ILE A 38 -2.01 0.09 -23.96
C ILE A 38 -2.40 -1.36 -24.22
N VAL A 39 -2.58 -2.17 -23.20
CA VAL A 39 -3.01 -3.56 -23.33
C VAL A 39 -4.36 -3.64 -24.06
N GLY A 40 -5.36 -2.90 -23.62
CA GLY A 40 -6.70 -2.92 -24.23
C GLY A 40 -6.71 -2.46 -25.69
N ARG A 41 -5.93 -1.40 -26.01
CA ARG A 41 -5.90 -0.82 -27.35
C ARG A 41 -5.17 -1.67 -28.39
N TYR A 42 -4.06 -2.30 -27.99
CA TYR A 42 -3.18 -3.01 -28.93
C TYR A 42 -3.35 -4.53 -28.91
N LEU A 43 -3.81 -5.12 -27.79
CA LEU A 43 -4.01 -6.56 -27.67
C LEU A 43 -5.50 -6.98 -27.67
N GLY A 44 -6.43 -6.00 -27.53
CA GLY A 44 -7.87 -6.24 -27.56
C GLY A 44 -8.49 -6.59 -26.21
N GLU A 45 -9.82 -6.86 -26.25
CA GLU A 45 -10.65 -7.02 -25.06
C GLU A 45 -10.31 -8.27 -24.25
N ASP A 46 -9.99 -9.39 -24.92
CA ASP A 46 -9.62 -10.64 -24.24
C ASP A 46 -8.32 -10.49 -23.44
N ALA A 47 -7.33 -9.79 -23.98
CA ALA A 47 -6.08 -9.52 -23.28
C ALA A 47 -6.29 -8.58 -22.08
N LEU A 48 -7.14 -7.57 -22.24
CA LEU A 48 -7.52 -6.67 -21.17
C LEU A 48 -8.24 -7.43 -20.03
N ALA A 49 -9.17 -8.31 -20.38
CA ALA A 49 -9.86 -9.17 -19.42
C ALA A 49 -8.89 -10.15 -18.75
N ALA A 50 -7.93 -10.71 -19.48
CA ALA A 50 -6.90 -11.59 -18.95
C ALA A 50 -6.04 -10.89 -17.90
N VAL A 51 -5.49 -9.71 -18.20
CA VAL A 51 -4.69 -8.91 -17.26
C VAL A 51 -5.56 -8.47 -16.06
N GLY A 52 -6.80 -8.02 -16.30
CA GLY A 52 -7.73 -7.61 -15.26
C GLY A 52 -8.06 -8.74 -14.27
N SER A 53 -8.24 -9.97 -14.75
CA SER A 53 -8.54 -11.14 -13.91
C SER A 53 -7.41 -11.50 -12.93
N THR A 54 -6.16 -11.13 -13.23
CA THR A 54 -5.02 -11.39 -12.35
C THR A 54 -4.90 -10.41 -11.19
N GLY A 55 -5.61 -9.27 -11.23
CA GLY A 55 -5.44 -8.14 -10.32
C GLY A 55 -5.56 -8.50 -8.83
N CYS A 56 -6.54 -9.34 -8.48
CA CYS A 56 -6.76 -9.76 -7.09
C CYS A 56 -5.61 -10.62 -6.56
N ILE A 57 -5.12 -11.58 -7.36
CA ILE A 57 -4.00 -12.45 -6.97
C ILE A 57 -2.71 -11.64 -6.88
N MET A 58 -2.50 -10.73 -7.83
CA MET A 58 -1.36 -9.80 -7.80
C MET A 58 -1.38 -8.93 -6.53
N PHE A 59 -2.55 -8.36 -6.18
CA PHE A 59 -2.67 -7.55 -4.98
C PHE A 59 -2.38 -8.36 -3.71
N LEU A 60 -2.82 -9.61 -3.66
CA LEU A 60 -2.52 -10.51 -2.55
C LEU A 60 -1.01 -10.76 -2.40
N VAL A 61 -0.34 -11.16 -3.48
CA VAL A 61 1.07 -11.60 -3.45
C VAL A 61 2.03 -10.40 -3.40
N LEU A 62 1.85 -9.41 -4.28
CA LEU A 62 2.72 -8.22 -4.32
C LEU A 62 2.44 -7.29 -3.14
N GLY A 63 1.20 -7.24 -2.65
CA GLY A 63 0.86 -6.53 -1.42
C GLY A 63 1.56 -7.13 -0.21
N PHE A 64 1.60 -8.46 -0.10
CA PHE A 64 2.38 -9.15 0.94
C PHE A 64 3.86 -8.78 0.86
N ALA A 65 4.46 -8.85 -0.32
CA ALA A 65 5.86 -8.47 -0.55
C ALA A 65 6.13 -7.00 -0.18
N THR A 66 5.22 -6.10 -0.54
CA THR A 66 5.30 -4.66 -0.21
C THR A 66 5.21 -4.43 1.30
N GLY A 67 4.33 -5.14 2.00
CA GLY A 67 4.19 -5.04 3.46
C GLY A 67 5.47 -5.43 4.19
N ILE A 68 6.13 -6.52 3.77
CA ILE A 68 7.44 -6.92 4.31
C ILE A 68 8.48 -5.81 4.11
N ALA A 69 8.58 -5.27 2.90
CA ALA A 69 9.53 -4.20 2.58
C ALA A 69 9.29 -2.94 3.42
N GLN A 70 8.03 -2.58 3.67
CA GLN A 70 7.68 -1.46 4.55
C GLN A 70 8.09 -1.72 5.99
N GLY A 71 7.89 -2.95 6.50
CA GLY A 71 8.33 -3.34 7.84
C GLY A 71 9.84 -3.20 8.03
N PHE A 72 10.64 -3.56 7.01
CA PHE A 72 12.09 -3.33 7.04
C PHE A 72 12.42 -1.83 7.13
N GLY A 73 11.69 -0.97 6.42
CA GLY A 73 11.81 0.48 6.49
C GLY A 73 11.56 1.05 7.89
N VAL A 74 10.69 0.45 8.67
CA VAL A 74 10.45 0.85 10.07
C VAL A 74 11.69 0.60 10.93
N MET A 75 12.32 -0.58 10.83
CA MET A 75 13.53 -0.89 11.59
C MET A 75 14.71 0.02 11.21
N ILE A 76 14.83 0.36 9.92
CA ILE A 76 15.77 1.37 9.43
C ILE A 76 15.49 2.72 10.09
N SER A 77 14.22 3.13 10.21
CA SER A 77 13.87 4.41 10.85
C SER A 77 14.22 4.45 12.34
N HIS A 78 14.09 3.32 13.05
CA HIS A 78 14.52 3.19 14.45
C HIS A 78 16.03 3.39 14.59
N ALA A 79 16.83 2.65 13.82
CA ALA A 79 18.29 2.74 13.88
C ALA A 79 18.80 4.13 13.49
N PHE A 80 18.19 4.74 12.45
CA PHE A 80 18.50 6.10 12.03
C PHE A 80 18.16 7.13 13.10
N GLY A 81 17.00 7.04 13.72
CA GLY A 81 16.57 7.92 14.81
C GLY A 81 17.46 7.82 16.05
N ALA A 82 17.89 6.60 16.39
CA ALA A 82 18.86 6.34 17.46
C ALA A 82 20.28 6.84 17.16
N LYS A 83 20.56 7.24 15.91
CA LYS A 83 21.90 7.56 15.39
C LYS A 83 22.90 6.39 15.52
N ASP A 84 22.40 5.17 15.63
CA ASP A 84 23.21 3.96 15.61
C ASP A 84 23.48 3.54 14.15
N PHE A 85 24.48 4.14 13.55
CA PHE A 85 24.85 3.88 12.16
C PHE A 85 25.44 2.48 11.93
N ARG A 86 25.94 1.82 12.98
CA ARG A 86 26.38 0.42 12.87
C ARG A 86 25.18 -0.49 12.72
N LEU A 87 24.20 -0.34 13.60
CA LEU A 87 22.93 -1.08 13.51
C LEU A 87 22.19 -0.75 12.22
N LEU A 88 22.20 0.52 11.79
CA LEU A 88 21.59 0.95 10.53
C LEU A 88 22.17 0.19 9.34
N LYS A 89 23.51 0.12 9.21
CA LYS A 89 24.18 -0.62 8.13
C LYS A 89 23.87 -2.11 8.18
N HIS A 90 23.87 -2.70 9.38
CA HIS A 90 23.46 -4.09 9.57
C HIS A 90 22.02 -4.33 9.12
N TYR A 91 21.06 -3.49 9.52
CA TYR A 91 19.65 -3.63 9.08
C TYR A 91 19.48 -3.40 7.57
N VAL A 92 20.26 -2.52 6.94
CA VAL A 92 20.29 -2.40 5.48
C VAL A 92 20.76 -3.72 4.84
N ALA A 93 21.89 -4.28 5.28
CA ALA A 93 22.42 -5.55 4.77
C ALA A 93 21.43 -6.71 5.00
N LEU A 94 20.85 -6.79 6.21
CA LEU A 94 19.91 -7.81 6.59
C LEU A 94 18.61 -7.71 5.78
N SER A 95 18.12 -6.49 5.50
CA SER A 95 16.95 -6.29 4.64
C SER A 95 17.17 -6.82 3.22
N LEU A 96 18.39 -6.70 2.69
CA LEU A 96 18.74 -7.25 1.37
C LEU A 96 18.78 -8.78 1.38
N ILE A 97 19.40 -9.39 2.42
CA ILE A 97 19.43 -10.85 2.58
C ILE A 97 17.99 -11.39 2.68
N LEU A 98 17.18 -10.80 3.56
CA LEU A 98 15.79 -11.22 3.76
C LEU A 98 14.94 -11.00 2.50
N THR A 99 15.22 -9.95 1.71
CA THR A 99 14.55 -9.73 0.42
C THR A 99 14.79 -10.88 -0.53
N VAL A 100 16.03 -11.39 -0.65
CA VAL A 100 16.34 -12.54 -1.50
C VAL A 100 15.61 -13.78 -1.01
N ILE A 101 15.67 -14.06 0.31
CA ILE A 101 15.04 -15.24 0.91
C ILE A 101 13.52 -15.20 0.71
N VAL A 102 12.88 -14.09 1.08
CA VAL A 102 11.42 -13.93 0.98
C VAL A 102 10.97 -13.96 -0.47
N SER A 103 11.71 -13.31 -1.38
CA SER A 103 11.41 -13.37 -2.81
C SER A 103 11.44 -14.81 -3.33
N ALA A 104 12.43 -15.59 -2.96
CA ALA A 104 12.52 -17.00 -3.38
C ALA A 104 11.34 -17.82 -2.84
N ILE A 105 11.01 -17.63 -1.54
CA ILE A 105 9.86 -18.30 -0.89
C ILE A 105 8.54 -17.94 -1.56
N LEU A 106 8.36 -16.70 -2.03
CA LEU A 106 7.15 -16.27 -2.73
C LEU A 106 7.16 -16.70 -4.19
N THR A 107 8.25 -16.51 -4.92
CA THR A 107 8.34 -16.75 -6.37
C THR A 107 8.12 -18.21 -6.71
N ILE A 108 8.79 -19.14 -6.00
CA ILE A 108 8.75 -20.56 -6.36
C ILE A 108 7.32 -21.12 -6.34
N PRO A 109 6.55 -21.01 -5.22
CA PRO A 109 5.19 -21.55 -5.19
C PRO A 109 4.21 -20.76 -6.07
N THR A 110 4.35 -19.43 -6.17
CA THR A 110 3.39 -18.62 -6.94
C THR A 110 3.55 -18.82 -8.45
N VAL A 111 4.76 -18.97 -8.96
CA VAL A 111 5.00 -19.32 -10.37
C VAL A 111 4.53 -20.75 -10.67
N ALA A 112 4.81 -21.70 -9.78
CA ALA A 112 4.39 -23.10 -9.96
C ALA A 112 2.86 -23.26 -9.92
N ALA A 113 2.18 -22.51 -9.06
CA ALA A 113 0.74 -22.59 -8.85
C ALA A 113 -0.08 -21.52 -9.61
N SER A 114 0.54 -20.69 -10.47
CA SER A 114 -0.13 -19.56 -11.13
C SER A 114 -1.43 -19.96 -11.85
N ARG A 115 -1.35 -21.01 -12.67
CA ARG A 115 -2.51 -21.54 -13.39
C ARG A 115 -3.59 -22.09 -12.44
N LEU A 116 -3.20 -22.74 -11.35
CA LEU A 116 -4.12 -23.28 -10.34
C LEU A 116 -4.90 -22.13 -9.67
N PHE A 117 -4.24 -21.04 -9.32
CA PHE A 117 -4.91 -19.86 -8.76
C PHE A 117 -5.95 -19.27 -9.71
N LEU A 118 -5.63 -19.16 -11.01
CA LEU A 118 -6.55 -18.66 -12.02
C LEU A 118 -7.77 -19.58 -12.21
N VAL A 119 -7.56 -20.88 -12.20
CA VAL A 119 -8.64 -21.88 -12.26
C VAL A 119 -9.53 -21.78 -11.03
N TRP A 120 -8.97 -21.66 -9.82
CA TRP A 120 -9.75 -21.47 -8.59
C TRP A 120 -10.56 -20.17 -8.59
N MET A 121 -10.07 -19.15 -9.29
CA MET A 121 -10.81 -17.91 -9.47
C MET A 121 -11.85 -17.95 -10.60
N HIS A 122 -12.06 -19.14 -11.20
CA HIS A 122 -12.99 -19.32 -12.32
C HIS A 122 -12.70 -18.39 -13.51
N THR A 123 -11.41 -18.18 -13.81
CA THR A 123 -11.00 -17.45 -15.01
C THR A 123 -11.49 -18.19 -16.26
N PRO A 124 -12.19 -17.51 -17.19
CA PRO A 124 -12.71 -18.14 -18.41
C PRO A 124 -11.59 -18.78 -19.27
N ASP A 125 -11.88 -19.93 -19.87
CA ASP A 125 -10.89 -20.73 -20.63
C ASP A 125 -10.29 -19.98 -21.80
N ASN A 126 -11.05 -19.08 -22.47
CA ASN A 126 -10.61 -18.30 -23.60
C ASN A 126 -9.48 -17.30 -23.24
N ILE A 127 -9.42 -16.83 -21.98
CA ILE A 127 -8.40 -15.87 -21.53
C ILE A 127 -7.36 -16.49 -20.56
N LEU A 128 -7.57 -17.74 -20.11
CA LEU A 128 -6.77 -18.39 -19.08
C LEU A 128 -5.28 -18.47 -19.45
N SER A 129 -4.96 -18.80 -20.71
CA SER A 129 -3.55 -18.90 -21.15
C SER A 129 -2.85 -17.53 -21.20
N MET A 130 -3.57 -16.48 -21.59
CA MET A 130 -3.05 -15.10 -21.59
C MET A 130 -2.83 -14.58 -20.18
N ALA A 131 -3.77 -14.85 -19.26
CA ALA A 131 -3.67 -14.50 -17.86
C ALA A 131 -2.50 -15.24 -17.18
N ASP A 132 -2.32 -16.55 -17.44
CA ASP A 132 -1.22 -17.34 -16.90
C ASP A 132 0.14 -16.88 -17.42
N ALA A 133 0.25 -16.56 -18.72
CA ALA A 133 1.48 -16.01 -19.30
C ALA A 133 1.87 -14.67 -18.65
N TYR A 134 0.89 -13.79 -18.40
CA TYR A 134 1.12 -12.51 -17.75
C TYR A 134 1.56 -12.68 -16.30
N ILE A 135 0.78 -13.41 -15.49
CA ILE A 135 1.00 -13.49 -14.05
C ILE A 135 2.28 -14.27 -13.70
N LYS A 136 2.66 -15.29 -14.50
CA LYS A 136 3.92 -16.02 -14.34
C LYS A 136 5.12 -15.11 -14.44
N VAL A 137 5.15 -14.23 -15.43
CA VAL A 137 6.23 -13.28 -15.62
C VAL A 137 6.29 -12.30 -14.46
N ILE A 138 5.15 -11.76 -14.01
CA ILE A 138 5.09 -10.88 -12.84
C ILE A 138 5.62 -11.59 -11.59
N PHE A 139 5.21 -12.82 -11.34
CA PHE A 139 5.66 -13.58 -10.17
C PHE A 139 7.15 -13.97 -10.26
N ALA A 140 7.66 -14.30 -11.44
CA ALA A 140 9.09 -14.50 -11.64
C ALA A 140 9.91 -13.23 -11.34
N GLY A 141 9.29 -12.05 -11.51
CA GLY A 141 9.88 -10.74 -11.23
C GLY A 141 9.73 -10.24 -9.79
N ILE A 142 9.16 -11.01 -8.86
CA ILE A 142 8.94 -10.57 -7.45
C ILE A 142 10.21 -10.01 -6.82
N ILE A 143 11.37 -10.62 -7.07
CA ILE A 143 12.64 -10.14 -6.54
C ILE A 143 12.93 -8.70 -6.95
N LEU A 144 12.66 -8.31 -8.20
CA LEU A 144 12.92 -6.96 -8.71
C LEU A 144 11.95 -5.94 -8.08
N THR A 145 10.69 -6.34 -7.96
CA THR A 145 9.67 -5.54 -7.26
C THR A 145 10.03 -5.34 -5.78
N MET A 146 10.44 -6.41 -5.09
CA MET A 146 10.85 -6.32 -3.69
C MET A 146 12.10 -5.46 -3.51
N LEU A 147 13.10 -5.61 -4.37
CA LEU A 147 14.32 -4.80 -4.33
C LEU A 147 13.98 -3.31 -4.47
N TYR A 148 13.09 -2.93 -5.38
CA TYR A 148 12.65 -1.55 -5.50
C TYR A 148 11.92 -1.08 -4.22
N ASN A 149 10.97 -1.86 -3.70
CA ASN A 149 10.21 -1.50 -2.50
C ASN A 149 11.09 -1.38 -1.25
N VAL A 150 12.07 -2.28 -1.09
CA VAL A 150 13.03 -2.24 0.03
C VAL A 150 13.94 -1.02 -0.09
N SER A 151 14.47 -0.70 -1.28
CA SER A 151 15.25 0.50 -1.49
C SER A 151 14.47 1.76 -1.14
N ALA A 152 13.22 1.84 -1.61
CA ALA A 152 12.32 2.93 -1.30
C ALA A 152 11.99 2.98 0.22
N GLY A 153 11.84 1.83 0.87
CA GLY A 153 11.65 1.69 2.31
C GLY A 153 12.85 2.21 3.12
N ILE A 154 14.07 1.83 2.72
CA ILE A 154 15.32 2.29 3.35
C ILE A 154 15.43 3.81 3.23
N LEU A 155 15.25 4.37 2.03
CA LEU A 155 15.32 5.81 1.81
C LEU A 155 14.25 6.57 2.62
N ARG A 156 13.02 6.09 2.63
CA ARG A 156 11.97 6.66 3.49
C ARG A 156 12.33 6.56 4.97
N GLY A 157 12.92 5.44 5.42
CA GLY A 157 13.36 5.24 6.80
C GLY A 157 14.36 6.29 7.28
N ILE A 158 15.28 6.76 6.40
CA ILE A 158 16.20 7.86 6.68
C ILE A 158 15.62 9.25 6.38
N GLY A 159 14.32 9.34 6.07
CA GLY A 159 13.62 10.60 5.84
C GLY A 159 13.69 11.14 4.41
N ASP A 160 14.20 10.38 3.43
CA ASP A 160 14.18 10.75 2.02
C ASP A 160 12.98 10.15 1.29
N SER A 161 11.95 10.96 1.09
CA SER A 161 10.77 10.59 0.31
C SER A 161 10.83 11.03 -1.16
N LYS A 162 11.81 11.87 -1.53
CA LYS A 162 11.93 12.42 -2.89
C LYS A 162 12.61 11.46 -3.86
N THR A 163 13.69 10.84 -3.42
CA THR A 163 14.46 9.91 -4.26
C THR A 163 13.61 8.74 -4.77
N PRO A 164 12.80 8.04 -3.93
CA PRO A 164 11.87 7.02 -4.43
C PRO A 164 10.89 7.55 -5.46
N LEU A 165 10.38 8.78 -5.31
CA LEU A 165 9.48 9.40 -6.30
C LEU A 165 10.17 9.57 -7.66
N TYR A 166 11.40 10.07 -7.71
CA TYR A 166 12.13 10.26 -8.98
C TYR A 166 12.33 8.93 -9.72
N PHE A 167 12.70 7.87 -9.00
CA PHE A 167 12.87 6.55 -9.61
C PHE A 167 11.54 5.90 -10.00
N LEU A 168 10.44 6.21 -9.28
CA LEU A 168 9.11 5.78 -9.69
C LEU A 168 8.67 6.45 -11.00
N ILE A 169 8.86 7.77 -11.12
CA ILE A 169 8.56 8.49 -12.36
C ILE A 169 9.38 7.93 -13.52
N PHE A 170 10.69 7.73 -13.31
CA PHE A 170 11.56 7.12 -14.30
C PHE A 170 11.07 5.71 -14.71
N SER A 171 10.73 4.86 -13.72
CA SER A 171 10.18 3.52 -13.96
C SER A 171 8.91 3.57 -14.78
N SER A 172 8.00 4.49 -14.46
CA SER A 172 6.72 4.63 -15.15
C SER A 172 6.90 5.02 -16.62
N ILE A 173 7.78 5.97 -16.90
CA ILE A 173 8.10 6.38 -18.28
C ILE A 173 8.76 5.22 -19.04
N LEU A 174 9.73 4.57 -18.42
CA LEU A 174 10.44 3.44 -19.03
C LEU A 174 9.48 2.29 -19.30
N ASN A 175 8.55 2.00 -18.41
CA ASN A 175 7.56 0.95 -18.60
C ASN A 175 6.67 1.24 -19.81
N VAL A 176 6.12 2.46 -19.97
CA VAL A 176 5.32 2.83 -21.14
C VAL A 176 6.08 2.62 -22.45
N VAL A 177 7.37 2.99 -22.48
CA VAL A 177 8.23 2.76 -23.65
C VAL A 177 8.41 1.27 -23.91
N LEU A 178 8.66 0.48 -22.88
CA LEU A 178 8.83 -0.97 -23.00
C LEU A 178 7.53 -1.68 -23.34
N ASP A 179 6.37 -1.22 -22.85
CA ASP A 179 5.06 -1.75 -23.24
C ASP A 179 4.85 -1.60 -24.73
N LEU A 180 5.07 -0.41 -25.27
CA LEU A 180 4.98 -0.18 -26.71
C LEU A 180 5.98 -1.04 -27.49
N LEU A 181 7.20 -1.19 -27.00
CA LEU A 181 8.21 -2.04 -27.62
C LEU A 181 7.78 -3.52 -27.62
N PHE A 182 7.43 -4.08 -26.46
CA PHE A 182 7.13 -5.51 -26.35
C PHE A 182 5.77 -5.88 -26.94
N ILE A 183 4.77 -5.01 -26.82
CA ILE A 183 3.42 -5.29 -27.31
C ILE A 183 3.32 -5.00 -28.82
N VAL A 184 3.79 -3.83 -29.27
CA VAL A 184 3.56 -3.37 -30.66
C VAL A 184 4.64 -3.88 -31.62
N VAL A 185 5.93 -3.77 -31.22
CA VAL A 185 7.07 -4.12 -32.10
C VAL A 185 7.39 -5.61 -31.99
N VAL A 186 7.63 -6.12 -30.80
CA VAL A 186 8.02 -7.53 -30.57
C VAL A 186 6.82 -8.48 -30.64
N LYS A 187 5.59 -7.97 -30.42
CA LYS A 187 4.33 -8.73 -30.42
C LYS A 187 4.31 -9.88 -29.41
N ALA A 188 4.84 -9.64 -28.23
CA ALA A 188 4.94 -10.62 -27.14
C ALA A 188 3.62 -10.86 -26.35
N GLY A 189 2.50 -10.27 -26.81
CA GLY A 189 1.19 -10.44 -26.19
C GLY A 189 1.13 -9.90 -24.75
N THR A 190 0.31 -10.52 -23.90
CA THR A 190 0.15 -10.12 -22.49
C THR A 190 1.44 -10.31 -21.69
N ALA A 191 2.24 -11.33 -22.00
CA ALA A 191 3.56 -11.51 -21.39
C ALA A 191 4.49 -10.31 -21.65
N GLY A 192 4.35 -9.63 -22.79
CA GLY A 192 5.09 -8.41 -23.13
C GLY A 192 4.87 -7.28 -22.14
N ALA A 193 3.63 -7.03 -21.74
CA ALA A 193 3.29 -6.05 -20.70
C ALA A 193 3.93 -6.42 -19.33
N ALA A 194 3.90 -7.71 -18.98
CA ALA A 194 4.53 -8.17 -17.76
C ALA A 194 6.06 -7.99 -17.80
N TYR A 195 6.74 -8.31 -18.92
CA TYR A 195 8.17 -8.06 -19.09
C TYR A 195 8.51 -6.57 -19.00
N ALA A 196 7.72 -5.70 -19.63
CA ALA A 196 7.92 -4.26 -19.54
C ALA A 196 7.88 -3.79 -18.07
N THR A 197 6.89 -4.25 -17.30
CA THR A 197 6.73 -3.92 -15.89
C THR A 197 7.93 -4.36 -15.04
N ILE A 198 8.32 -5.63 -15.12
CA ILE A 198 9.41 -6.14 -14.27
C ILE A 198 10.78 -5.61 -14.66
N ILE A 199 11.02 -5.36 -15.95
CA ILE A 199 12.29 -4.77 -16.43
C ILE A 199 12.37 -3.31 -15.98
N ALA A 200 11.31 -2.52 -16.15
CA ALA A 200 11.28 -1.13 -15.68
C ALA A 200 11.51 -1.02 -14.17
N GLN A 201 10.86 -1.88 -13.38
CA GLN A 201 11.06 -1.94 -11.93
C GLN A 201 12.49 -2.39 -11.57
N GLY A 202 13.02 -3.40 -12.27
CA GLY A 202 14.38 -3.89 -12.04
C GLY A 202 15.45 -2.84 -12.30
N ILE A 203 15.37 -2.14 -13.45
CA ILE A 203 16.29 -1.04 -13.77
C ILE A 203 16.18 0.07 -12.72
N SER A 204 14.95 0.44 -12.34
CA SER A 204 14.73 1.47 -11.31
C SER A 204 15.25 1.04 -9.94
N ALA A 205 15.11 -0.24 -9.57
CA ALA A 205 15.70 -0.78 -8.35
C ALA A 205 17.22 -0.65 -8.36
N ILE A 206 17.88 -1.07 -9.43
CA ILE A 206 19.34 -1.00 -9.58
C ILE A 206 19.81 0.46 -9.49
N LEU A 207 19.17 1.37 -10.23
CA LEU A 207 19.52 2.80 -10.20
C LEU A 207 19.29 3.41 -8.81
N CYS A 208 18.20 3.04 -8.14
CA CYS A 208 17.88 3.47 -6.79
C CYS A 208 18.96 2.99 -5.80
N PHE A 209 19.43 1.74 -5.90
CA PHE A 209 20.50 1.20 -5.08
C PHE A 209 21.82 1.92 -5.33
N ILE A 210 22.20 2.11 -6.60
CA ILE A 210 23.43 2.83 -6.96
C ILE A 210 23.39 4.25 -6.39
N HIS A 211 22.26 4.95 -6.55
CA HIS A 211 22.09 6.29 -6.00
C HIS A 211 22.19 6.28 -4.47
N MET A 212 21.48 5.36 -3.81
CA MET A 212 21.45 5.23 -2.35
C MET A 212 22.85 5.05 -1.76
N PHE A 213 23.63 4.10 -2.28
CA PHE A 213 24.98 3.84 -1.77
C PHE A 213 26.02 4.90 -2.16
N ARG A 214 25.81 5.61 -3.28
CA ARG A 214 26.70 6.73 -3.66
C ARG A 214 26.42 7.98 -2.86
N GLN A 215 25.15 8.33 -2.67
CA GLN A 215 24.73 9.59 -2.07
C GLN A 215 24.78 9.56 -0.53
N PHE A 216 24.50 8.40 0.08
CA PHE A 216 24.37 8.29 1.54
C PHE A 216 25.46 7.38 2.11
N GLU A 217 26.53 7.98 2.62
CA GLU A 217 27.65 7.26 3.24
C GLU A 217 27.21 6.39 4.43
N ILE A 218 26.20 6.87 5.18
CA ILE A 218 25.64 6.15 6.34
C ILE A 218 24.97 4.82 5.96
N LEU A 219 24.59 4.63 4.70
CA LEU A 219 23.98 3.40 4.18
C LEU A 219 24.99 2.46 3.51
N ARG A 220 26.25 2.89 3.33
CA ARG A 220 27.28 2.05 2.71
C ARG A 220 27.60 0.88 3.63
N THR A 221 27.18 -0.30 3.20
CA THR A 221 27.44 -1.55 3.90
C THR A 221 28.81 -2.12 3.52
N THR A 222 29.42 -2.83 4.44
CA THR A 222 30.68 -3.59 4.27
C THR A 222 30.38 -5.08 4.40
N LYS A 223 31.32 -5.95 4.01
CA LYS A 223 31.17 -7.41 4.17
C LYS A 223 30.86 -7.81 5.62
N ALA A 224 31.34 -7.04 6.58
CA ALA A 224 31.11 -7.29 8.01
C ALA A 224 29.66 -7.06 8.45
N ASP A 225 28.86 -6.32 7.66
CA ASP A 225 27.46 -6.04 7.99
C ASP A 225 26.51 -7.15 7.50
N TYR A 226 26.98 -8.02 6.57
CA TYR A 226 26.20 -9.09 5.97
C TYR A 226 26.31 -10.38 6.80
N TYR A 227 25.56 -10.44 7.90
CA TYR A 227 25.40 -11.65 8.69
C TYR A 227 23.94 -11.83 9.14
N LEU A 228 23.57 -13.07 9.35
CA LEU A 228 22.24 -13.42 9.86
C LEU A 228 22.36 -13.62 11.38
N ASP A 229 21.82 -12.68 12.13
CA ASP A 229 21.63 -12.80 13.57
C ASP A 229 20.15 -13.02 13.90
N ARG A 230 19.90 -13.91 14.85
CA ARG A 230 18.53 -14.24 15.25
C ARG A 230 17.74 -13.02 15.77
N PRO A 231 18.29 -12.13 16.62
CA PRO A 231 17.57 -10.94 17.07
C PRO A 231 17.20 -9.99 15.93
N GLY A 232 18.11 -9.68 15.02
CA GLY A 232 17.86 -8.79 13.89
C GLY A 232 16.76 -9.34 12.95
N VAL A 233 16.85 -10.63 12.61
CA VAL A 233 15.84 -11.32 11.79
C VAL A 233 14.47 -11.29 12.46
N ILE A 234 14.38 -11.61 13.76
CA ILE A 234 13.12 -11.58 14.50
C ILE A 234 12.56 -10.15 14.54
N ASN A 235 13.38 -9.15 14.84
CA ASN A 235 12.94 -7.76 14.88
C ASN A 235 12.37 -7.30 13.54
N MET A 236 13.03 -7.59 12.43
CA MET A 236 12.56 -7.19 11.11
C MET A 236 11.28 -7.94 10.70
N LEU A 237 11.21 -9.23 10.94
CA LEU A 237 10.06 -10.06 10.56
C LEU A 237 8.86 -9.85 11.50
N SER A 238 9.07 -9.53 12.77
CA SER A 238 7.98 -9.23 13.73
C SER A 238 7.15 -8.01 13.36
N ILE A 239 7.68 -7.12 12.54
CA ILE A 239 6.97 -5.98 11.96
C ILE A 239 6.58 -6.27 10.51
N GLY A 240 7.51 -6.82 9.71
CA GLY A 240 7.30 -7.08 8.30
C GLY A 240 6.17 -8.06 8.01
N ILE A 241 6.12 -9.21 8.71
CA ILE A 241 5.08 -10.22 8.50
C ILE A 241 3.68 -9.69 8.86
N PRO A 242 3.44 -9.06 10.02
CA PRO A 242 2.15 -8.45 10.31
C PRO A 242 1.73 -7.39 9.30
N MET A 243 2.66 -6.56 8.81
CA MET A 243 2.36 -5.58 7.76
C MET A 243 1.97 -6.27 6.44
N ALA A 244 2.68 -7.33 6.07
CA ALA A 244 2.37 -8.12 4.88
C ALA A 244 0.99 -8.79 4.97
N LEU A 245 0.68 -9.42 6.10
CA LEU A 245 -0.61 -10.05 6.35
C LEU A 245 -1.75 -9.02 6.31
N ASN A 246 -1.51 -7.79 6.73
CA ASN A 246 -2.51 -6.73 6.65
C ASN A 246 -2.91 -6.43 5.19
N TYR A 247 -1.96 -6.39 4.25
CA TYR A 247 -2.27 -6.27 2.82
C TYR A 247 -3.08 -7.45 2.30
N SER A 248 -2.72 -8.68 2.70
CA SER A 248 -3.45 -9.89 2.31
C SER A 248 -4.88 -9.90 2.86
N ILE A 249 -5.07 -9.51 4.11
CA ILE A 249 -6.39 -9.40 4.74
C ILE A 249 -7.25 -8.35 4.02
N THR A 250 -6.65 -7.21 3.66
CA THR A 250 -7.35 -6.17 2.89
C THR A 250 -7.76 -6.69 1.51
N ALA A 251 -6.88 -7.45 0.83
CA ALA A 251 -7.20 -8.07 -0.45
C ALA A 251 -8.42 -9.00 -0.35
N ILE A 252 -8.43 -9.87 0.65
CA ILE A 252 -9.57 -10.77 0.91
C ILE A 252 -10.85 -9.97 1.19
N GLY A 253 -10.74 -8.90 1.97
CA GLY A 253 -11.88 -8.02 2.27
C GLY A 253 -12.48 -7.36 1.03
N THR A 254 -11.65 -6.90 0.10
CA THR A 254 -12.13 -6.32 -1.17
C THR A 254 -12.78 -7.37 -2.08
N MET A 255 -12.27 -8.61 -2.09
CA MET A 255 -12.90 -9.73 -2.82
C MET A 255 -14.28 -10.06 -2.28
N ILE A 256 -14.46 -10.11 -0.96
CA ILE A 256 -15.76 -10.37 -0.33
C ILE A 256 -16.76 -9.27 -0.69
N LEU A 257 -16.34 -8.00 -0.61
CA LEU A 257 -17.19 -6.87 -0.97
C LEU A 257 -17.60 -6.92 -2.45
N GLN A 258 -16.63 -7.17 -3.35
CA GLN A 258 -16.91 -7.30 -4.78
C GLN A 258 -17.87 -8.46 -5.07
N SER A 259 -17.69 -9.59 -4.41
CA SER A 259 -18.60 -10.75 -4.54
C SER A 259 -20.04 -10.41 -4.12
N ALA A 260 -20.19 -9.64 -3.04
CA ALA A 260 -21.50 -9.19 -2.57
C ALA A 260 -22.16 -8.20 -3.55
N VAL A 261 -21.37 -7.30 -4.16
CA VAL A 261 -21.86 -6.36 -5.19
C VAL A 261 -22.33 -7.10 -6.45
N ASN A 262 -21.62 -8.16 -6.85
CA ASN A 262 -21.92 -8.92 -8.08
C ASN A 262 -23.35 -9.55 -8.07
N VAL A 263 -23.92 -9.78 -6.90
CA VAL A 263 -25.29 -10.33 -6.77
C VAL A 263 -26.36 -9.37 -7.31
N PHE A 264 -26.08 -8.07 -7.38
CA PHE A 264 -27.03 -7.03 -7.79
C PHE A 264 -27.07 -6.75 -9.29
N GLY A 265 -26.29 -7.48 -10.09
CA GLY A 265 -26.29 -7.35 -11.54
C GLY A 265 -25.28 -6.33 -12.10
N SER A 266 -25.21 -6.28 -13.44
CA SER A 266 -24.15 -5.57 -14.15
C SER A 266 -24.15 -4.05 -13.95
N SER A 267 -25.34 -3.42 -13.89
CA SER A 267 -25.46 -1.96 -13.67
C SER A 267 -24.88 -1.54 -12.32
N VAL A 268 -25.17 -2.30 -11.25
CA VAL A 268 -24.65 -2.03 -9.90
C VAL A 268 -23.13 -2.29 -9.84
N VAL A 269 -22.65 -3.34 -10.49
CA VAL A 269 -21.21 -3.65 -10.58
C VAL A 269 -20.45 -2.53 -11.30
N ALA A 270 -20.98 -2.05 -12.43
CA ALA A 270 -20.38 -0.93 -13.16
C ALA A 270 -20.36 0.34 -12.32
N SER A 271 -21.48 0.65 -11.65
CA SER A 271 -21.61 1.80 -10.74
C SER A 271 -20.60 1.75 -9.59
N PHE A 272 -20.52 0.59 -8.92
CA PHE A 272 -19.58 0.37 -7.82
C PHE A 272 -18.12 0.48 -8.27
N THR A 273 -17.80 -0.09 -9.44
CA THR A 273 -16.43 -0.04 -10.00
C THR A 273 -16.01 1.40 -10.29
N ALA A 274 -16.86 2.19 -10.94
CA ALA A 274 -16.60 3.60 -11.21
C ALA A 274 -16.46 4.41 -9.91
N ALA A 275 -17.41 4.24 -8.98
CA ALA A 275 -17.38 4.90 -7.68
C ALA A 275 -16.14 4.52 -6.85
N SER A 276 -15.70 3.27 -6.88
CA SER A 276 -14.47 2.81 -6.20
C SER A 276 -13.22 3.50 -6.74
N LYS A 277 -13.14 3.80 -8.06
CA LYS A 277 -12.03 4.59 -8.62
C LYS A 277 -12.01 6.01 -8.06
N VAL A 278 -13.18 6.65 -7.97
CA VAL A 278 -13.31 7.98 -7.34
C VAL A 278 -12.89 7.93 -5.87
N ASN A 279 -13.41 6.96 -5.12
CA ASN A 279 -13.08 6.75 -3.72
C ASN A 279 -11.58 6.57 -3.49
N ASN A 280 -10.91 5.75 -4.32
CA ASN A 280 -9.47 5.52 -4.23
C ASN A 280 -8.66 6.81 -4.44
N ILE A 281 -9.04 7.65 -5.40
CA ILE A 281 -8.39 8.95 -5.64
C ILE A 281 -8.61 9.87 -4.44
N ALA A 282 -9.86 10.00 -3.95
CA ALA A 282 -10.23 10.89 -2.85
C ALA A 282 -9.55 10.53 -1.53
N THR A 283 -9.31 9.24 -1.28
CA THR A 283 -8.72 8.73 -0.03
C THR A 283 -7.21 8.55 -0.06
N GLN A 284 -6.55 8.77 -1.21
CA GLN A 284 -5.10 8.51 -1.39
C GLN A 284 -4.18 9.28 -0.43
N THR A 285 -4.64 10.40 0.10
CA THR A 285 -3.92 11.18 1.12
C THR A 285 -3.77 10.41 2.44
N MET A 286 -4.71 9.51 2.78
CA MET A 286 -4.74 8.81 4.08
C MET A 286 -3.62 7.76 4.22
N PRO A 287 -3.44 6.79 3.29
CA PRO A 287 -2.31 5.87 3.35
C PRO A 287 -0.97 6.58 3.22
N THR A 288 -0.93 7.70 2.48
CA THR A 288 0.27 8.55 2.37
C THR A 288 0.67 9.14 3.73
N LEU A 289 -0.29 9.71 4.46
CA LEU A 289 -0.08 10.21 5.81
C LEU A 289 0.34 9.08 6.76
N GLY A 290 -0.28 7.90 6.62
CA GLY A 290 0.11 6.70 7.37
C GLY A 290 1.59 6.40 7.20
N THR A 291 2.09 6.33 5.96
CA THR A 291 3.52 6.09 5.67
C THR A 291 4.43 7.15 6.30
N ALA A 292 4.04 8.42 6.25
CA ALA A 292 4.79 9.50 6.88
C ALA A 292 4.82 9.35 8.40
N MET A 293 3.70 8.96 9.01
CA MET A 293 3.61 8.75 10.46
C MET A 293 4.40 7.53 10.93
N ALA A 294 4.44 6.44 10.15
CA ALA A 294 5.29 5.28 10.47
C ALA A 294 6.76 5.69 10.57
N THR A 295 7.27 6.42 9.57
CA THR A 295 8.66 6.91 9.56
C THR A 295 8.90 7.94 10.68
N TYR A 296 7.98 8.89 10.86
CA TYR A 296 8.10 9.92 11.90
C TYR A 296 8.14 9.31 13.30
N CYS A 297 7.20 8.41 13.61
CA CYS A 297 7.15 7.72 14.89
C CYS A 297 8.38 6.83 15.09
N GLY A 298 8.80 6.12 14.06
CA GLY A 298 9.98 5.26 14.11
C GLY A 298 11.26 6.01 14.44
N GLN A 299 11.55 7.12 13.73
CA GLN A 299 12.74 7.94 14.02
C GLN A 299 12.69 8.57 15.42
N ASN A 300 11.52 9.09 15.83
CA ASN A 300 11.40 9.71 17.16
C ASN A 300 11.44 8.67 18.29
N LEU A 301 10.95 7.44 18.06
CA LEU A 301 11.09 6.34 19.00
C LEU A 301 12.58 5.95 19.17
N GLY A 302 13.28 5.77 18.06
CA GLY A 302 14.73 5.48 18.08
C GLY A 302 15.53 6.55 18.80
N ALA A 303 15.15 7.82 18.65
CA ALA A 303 15.75 8.95 19.34
C ALA A 303 15.32 9.12 20.81
N GLY A 304 14.39 8.31 21.33
CA GLY A 304 13.83 8.46 22.67
C GLY A 304 12.95 9.70 22.86
N LYS A 305 12.51 10.36 21.78
CA LYS A 305 11.77 11.64 21.82
C LYS A 305 10.26 11.42 21.86
N TYR A 306 9.74 10.92 22.98
CA TYR A 306 8.31 10.58 23.14
C TYR A 306 7.38 11.78 23.00
N ASP A 307 7.74 12.95 23.53
CA ASP A 307 6.93 14.17 23.44
C ASP A 307 6.70 14.59 21.98
N ARG A 308 7.70 14.35 21.12
CA ARG A 308 7.54 14.61 19.69
C ARG A 308 6.58 13.63 19.01
N ILE A 309 6.57 12.36 19.46
CA ILE A 309 5.59 11.38 18.97
C ILE A 309 4.18 11.85 19.34
N PHE A 310 3.96 12.31 20.57
CA PHE A 310 2.65 12.81 21.01
C PHE A 310 2.22 14.06 20.24
N ASP A 311 3.13 15.02 20.01
CA ASP A 311 2.88 16.21 19.21
C ASP A 311 2.57 15.86 17.75
N GLY A 312 3.36 14.95 17.15
CA GLY A 312 3.16 14.47 15.78
C GLY A 312 1.82 13.77 15.61
N MET A 313 1.43 12.91 16.54
CA MET A 313 0.12 12.24 16.54
C MET A 313 -1.04 13.22 16.65
N ARG A 314 -0.93 14.23 17.52
CA ARG A 314 -1.94 15.30 17.63
C ARG A 314 -2.07 16.08 16.32
N LYS A 315 -0.96 16.46 15.70
CA LYS A 315 -0.95 17.17 14.40
C LYS A 315 -1.42 16.28 13.26
N GLY A 316 -1.02 15.00 13.25
CA GLY A 316 -1.51 13.99 12.32
C GLY A 316 -3.03 13.83 12.39
N PHE A 317 -3.62 13.87 13.57
CA PHE A 317 -5.06 13.84 13.76
C PHE A 317 -5.77 15.01 13.04
N PHE A 318 -5.27 16.23 13.17
CA PHE A 318 -5.84 17.39 12.46
C PHE A 318 -5.64 17.31 10.95
N ILE A 319 -4.51 16.75 10.48
CA ILE A 319 -4.32 16.49 9.05
C ILE A 319 -5.32 15.43 8.55
N CYS A 320 -5.63 14.40 9.36
CA CYS A 320 -6.66 13.42 9.05
C CYS A 320 -8.04 14.03 8.89
N ILE A 321 -8.42 14.96 9.77
CA ILE A 321 -9.70 15.69 9.65
C ILE A 321 -9.74 16.46 8.34
N ALA A 322 -8.69 17.21 8.02
CA ALA A 322 -8.62 17.95 6.77
C ALA A 322 -8.67 17.04 5.54
N ALA A 323 -7.91 15.93 5.53
CA ALA A 323 -7.89 14.96 4.46
C ALA A 323 -9.26 14.29 4.27
N ALA A 324 -9.93 13.91 5.37
CA ALA A 324 -11.27 13.32 5.34
C ALA A 324 -12.30 14.32 4.78
N ALA A 325 -12.25 15.59 5.21
CA ALA A 325 -13.15 16.62 4.72
C ALA A 325 -12.94 16.92 3.22
N ILE A 326 -11.69 17.02 2.76
CA ILE A 326 -11.35 17.21 1.34
C ILE A 326 -11.81 15.99 0.52
N GLY A 327 -11.51 14.78 0.96
CA GLY A 327 -11.94 13.55 0.29
C GLY A 327 -13.46 13.45 0.19
N ALA A 328 -14.18 13.76 1.28
CA ALA A 328 -15.63 13.79 1.29
C ALA A 328 -16.19 14.84 0.32
N ALA A 329 -15.61 16.05 0.30
CA ALA A 329 -16.00 17.09 -0.63
C ALA A 329 -15.79 16.65 -2.10
N ILE A 330 -14.68 16.00 -2.43
CA ILE A 330 -14.42 15.44 -3.77
C ILE A 330 -15.50 14.42 -4.14
N CYS A 331 -15.84 13.49 -3.24
CA CYS A 331 -16.84 12.46 -3.52
C CYS A 331 -18.27 13.01 -3.63
N ILE A 332 -18.65 13.96 -2.77
CA ILE A 332 -20.02 14.50 -2.71
C ILE A 332 -20.27 15.50 -3.85
N PHE A 333 -19.33 16.43 -4.09
CA PHE A 333 -19.51 17.51 -5.07
C PHE A 333 -18.90 17.22 -6.43
N GLY A 334 -17.79 16.44 -6.49
CA GLY A 334 -17.11 16.07 -7.73
C GLY A 334 -17.44 14.66 -8.22
N GLY A 335 -18.14 13.86 -7.41
CA GLY A 335 -18.35 12.43 -7.68
C GLY A 335 -19.01 12.15 -9.03
N GLU A 336 -20.11 12.83 -9.34
CA GLU A 336 -20.82 12.66 -10.62
C GLU A 336 -19.94 12.98 -11.83
N PHE A 337 -19.23 14.10 -11.76
CA PHE A 337 -18.32 14.53 -12.81
C PHE A 337 -17.17 13.51 -13.03
N ILE A 338 -16.59 13.02 -11.96
CA ILE A 338 -15.48 12.06 -12.07
C ILE A 338 -16.01 10.66 -12.50
N VAL A 339 -17.17 10.22 -12.01
CA VAL A 339 -17.80 8.96 -12.45
C VAL A 339 -18.07 8.99 -13.95
N SER A 340 -18.50 10.12 -14.52
CA SER A 340 -18.75 10.26 -15.97
C SER A 340 -17.50 10.03 -16.85
N TRP A 341 -16.29 10.10 -16.30
CA TRP A 341 -15.05 9.78 -17.03
C TRP A 341 -14.83 8.27 -17.19
N PHE A 342 -15.44 7.45 -16.33
CA PHE A 342 -15.26 6.00 -16.31
C PHE A 342 -16.38 5.22 -16.95
N VAL A 343 -17.53 5.85 -17.22
CA VAL A 343 -18.70 5.20 -17.81
C VAL A 343 -19.14 5.99 -19.05
N SER A 344 -19.08 5.35 -20.21
CA SER A 344 -19.58 5.93 -21.47
C SER A 344 -21.11 5.91 -21.45
N ASN A 345 -21.74 7.08 -21.59
CA ASN A 345 -23.21 7.26 -21.58
C ASN A 345 -23.89 6.59 -20.35
N PRO A 346 -23.54 7.01 -19.11
CA PRO A 346 -24.12 6.44 -17.91
C PRO A 346 -25.64 6.70 -17.86
N SER A 347 -26.41 5.65 -17.56
CA SER A 347 -27.82 5.80 -17.24
C SER A 347 -27.99 6.49 -15.87
N ASP A 348 -29.16 7.11 -15.65
CA ASP A 348 -29.50 7.71 -14.34
C ASP A 348 -29.39 6.69 -13.19
N GLU A 349 -29.65 5.43 -13.49
CA GLU A 349 -29.53 4.31 -12.56
C GLU A 349 -28.06 4.11 -12.11
N ILE A 350 -27.10 4.14 -13.05
CA ILE A 350 -25.66 3.99 -12.77
C ILE A 350 -25.19 5.14 -11.88
N PHE A 351 -25.58 6.36 -12.20
CA PHE A 351 -25.25 7.52 -11.34
C PHE A 351 -25.83 7.40 -9.95
N SER A 352 -27.11 6.97 -9.84
CA SER A 352 -27.79 6.81 -8.57
C SER A 352 -27.04 5.83 -7.65
N TYR A 353 -26.69 4.64 -8.13
CA TYR A 353 -25.93 3.65 -7.34
C TYR A 353 -24.51 4.11 -7.02
N ALA A 354 -23.82 4.75 -7.97
CA ALA A 354 -22.47 5.28 -7.74
C ALA A 354 -22.49 6.37 -6.66
N MET A 355 -23.43 7.30 -6.73
CA MET A 355 -23.54 8.40 -5.75
C MET A 355 -24.07 7.89 -4.40
N MET A 356 -24.90 6.85 -4.37
CA MET A 356 -25.30 6.19 -3.13
C MET A 356 -24.07 5.65 -2.38
N TYR A 357 -23.16 4.93 -3.07
CA TYR A 357 -21.92 4.45 -2.47
C TYR A 357 -21.03 5.62 -2.00
N LEU A 358 -20.72 6.57 -2.89
CA LEU A 358 -19.83 7.69 -2.57
C LEU A 358 -20.32 8.53 -1.39
N LYS A 359 -21.61 8.89 -1.38
CA LYS A 359 -22.22 9.66 -0.28
C LYS A 359 -22.17 8.85 1.03
N THR A 360 -22.46 7.56 0.99
CA THR A 360 -22.45 6.71 2.19
C THR A 360 -21.05 6.62 2.79
N VAL A 361 -20.02 6.28 2.00
CA VAL A 361 -18.67 6.09 2.52
C VAL A 361 -18.00 7.40 2.95
N SER A 362 -18.35 8.52 2.31
CA SER A 362 -17.76 9.84 2.59
C SER A 362 -17.96 10.30 4.03
N TRP A 363 -19.08 9.98 4.65
CA TRP A 363 -19.35 10.28 6.06
C TRP A 363 -18.40 9.57 7.04
N PHE A 364 -17.78 8.47 6.58
CA PHE A 364 -16.90 7.64 7.38
C PHE A 364 -15.41 7.76 6.99
N PHE A 365 -15.05 8.78 6.20
CA PHE A 365 -13.65 9.01 5.84
C PHE A 365 -12.78 9.39 7.05
N LEU A 366 -13.35 10.02 8.08
CA LEU A 366 -12.60 10.28 9.30
C LEU A 366 -12.21 8.98 10.03
N PRO A 367 -13.11 8.03 10.34
CA PRO A 367 -12.72 6.69 10.79
C PRO A 367 -11.66 6.01 9.92
N LEU A 368 -11.77 6.06 8.60
CA LEU A 368 -10.77 5.52 7.68
C LEU A 368 -9.40 6.19 7.86
N ALA A 369 -9.36 7.52 7.88
CA ALA A 369 -8.12 8.27 8.09
C ALA A 369 -7.48 7.95 9.46
N MET A 370 -8.29 7.73 10.48
CA MET A 370 -7.84 7.32 11.82
C MET A 370 -7.20 5.92 11.81
N ILE A 371 -7.75 4.97 11.04
CA ILE A 371 -7.09 3.67 10.86
C ILE A 371 -5.69 3.86 10.29
N PHE A 372 -5.54 4.60 9.21
CA PHE A 372 -4.22 4.82 8.60
C PHE A 372 -3.26 5.53 9.57
N LEU A 373 -3.73 6.52 10.32
CA LEU A 373 -2.93 7.23 11.31
C LEU A 373 -2.42 6.30 12.41
N TYR A 374 -3.35 5.64 13.13
CA TYR A 374 -2.99 4.85 14.31
C TYR A 374 -2.31 3.53 13.95
N ARG A 375 -2.76 2.85 12.88
CA ARG A 375 -2.15 1.60 12.38
C ARG A 375 -0.68 1.81 12.04
N ASN A 376 -0.39 2.79 11.19
CA ASN A 376 0.98 3.05 10.76
C ASN A 376 1.84 3.66 11.88
N ALA A 377 1.28 4.50 12.74
CA ALA A 377 2.01 5.00 13.90
C ALA A 377 2.41 3.86 14.84
N LEU A 378 1.49 2.94 15.19
CA LEU A 378 1.80 1.76 16.00
C LEU A 378 2.86 0.88 15.33
N GLN A 379 2.76 0.63 14.03
CA GLN A 379 3.80 -0.07 13.29
C GLN A 379 5.15 0.65 13.38
N GLY A 380 5.15 1.97 13.21
CA GLY A 380 6.32 2.82 13.42
C GLY A 380 6.88 2.78 14.85
N LEU A 381 6.04 2.48 15.85
CA LEU A 381 6.43 2.28 17.24
C LEU A 381 6.91 0.86 17.56
N GLY A 382 6.99 -0.01 16.54
CA GLY A 382 7.43 -1.39 16.69
C GLY A 382 6.33 -2.38 17.06
N GLU A 383 5.07 -1.94 17.07
CA GLU A 383 3.92 -2.79 17.38
C GLU A 383 3.35 -3.37 16.06
N GLY A 384 3.64 -4.62 15.76
CA GLY A 384 3.15 -5.28 14.54
C GLY A 384 1.82 -6.01 14.74
N LEU A 385 1.64 -6.66 15.91
CA LEU A 385 0.53 -7.58 16.13
C LEU A 385 -0.84 -6.89 16.18
N VAL A 386 -0.98 -5.81 16.95
CA VAL A 386 -2.26 -5.11 17.09
C VAL A 386 -2.73 -4.48 15.78
N PRO A 387 -1.85 -3.81 14.98
CA PRO A 387 -2.18 -3.40 13.62
C PRO A 387 -2.67 -4.54 12.72
N MET A 388 -2.07 -5.72 12.78
CA MET A 388 -2.51 -6.89 12.03
C MET A 388 -3.90 -7.38 12.49
N LEU A 389 -4.10 -7.51 13.80
CA LEU A 389 -5.39 -7.91 14.36
C LEU A 389 -6.50 -6.92 14.02
N SER A 390 -6.19 -5.62 13.93
CA SER A 390 -7.17 -4.64 13.46
C SER A 390 -7.64 -4.91 12.03
N GLY A 391 -6.76 -5.42 11.17
CA GLY A 391 -7.13 -5.88 9.82
C GLY A 391 -8.09 -7.06 9.85
N VAL A 392 -7.86 -8.03 10.76
CA VAL A 392 -8.79 -9.15 10.96
C VAL A 392 -10.16 -8.65 11.44
N ILE A 393 -10.18 -7.71 12.39
CA ILE A 393 -11.43 -7.09 12.87
C ILE A 393 -12.14 -6.36 11.72
N GLU A 394 -11.39 -5.64 10.87
CA GLU A 394 -11.92 -4.98 9.67
C GLU A 394 -12.62 -5.98 8.75
N LEU A 395 -11.97 -7.12 8.48
CA LEU A 395 -12.52 -8.19 7.65
C LEU A 395 -13.79 -8.78 8.25
N VAL A 396 -13.78 -9.10 9.54
CA VAL A 396 -14.94 -9.66 10.27
C VAL A 396 -16.11 -8.68 10.28
N CYS A 397 -15.86 -7.41 10.61
CA CYS A 397 -16.90 -6.38 10.60
C CYS A 397 -17.51 -6.20 9.21
N ARG A 398 -16.71 -6.22 8.14
CA ARG A 398 -17.18 -6.13 6.76
C ARG A 398 -18.08 -7.31 6.42
N PHE A 399 -17.65 -8.53 6.72
CA PHE A 399 -18.42 -9.74 6.49
C PHE A 399 -19.76 -9.72 7.26
N VAL A 400 -19.73 -9.39 8.55
CA VAL A 400 -20.93 -9.31 9.40
C VAL A 400 -21.89 -8.24 8.90
N ALA A 401 -21.38 -7.06 8.51
CA ALA A 401 -22.21 -5.99 7.95
C ALA A 401 -22.90 -6.42 6.66
N ILE A 402 -22.18 -7.07 5.73
CA ILE A 402 -22.77 -7.62 4.50
C ILE A 402 -23.86 -8.65 4.86
N ALA A 403 -23.57 -9.62 5.73
CA ALA A 403 -24.48 -10.69 6.09
C ALA A 403 -25.79 -10.18 6.73
N LEU A 404 -25.69 -9.15 7.56
CA LEU A 404 -26.84 -8.60 8.29
C LEU A 404 -27.60 -7.54 7.49
N LEU A 405 -26.90 -6.69 6.71
CA LEU A 405 -27.50 -5.50 6.09
C LEU A 405 -27.87 -5.70 4.62
N GLN A 406 -27.30 -6.68 3.90
CA GLN A 406 -27.60 -6.91 2.50
C GLN A 406 -29.08 -7.26 2.27
N LYS A 407 -29.67 -8.11 3.11
CA LYS A 407 -31.10 -8.51 2.95
C LYS A 407 -32.07 -7.36 3.22
N PRO A 408 -32.00 -6.62 4.36
CA PRO A 408 -32.96 -5.56 4.68
C PRO A 408 -32.75 -4.26 3.89
N LEU A 409 -31.52 -3.93 3.49
CA LEU A 409 -31.18 -2.64 2.88
C LEU A 409 -30.71 -2.76 1.41
N GLY A 410 -30.62 -3.97 0.88
CA GLY A 410 -30.15 -4.18 -0.50
C GLY A 410 -28.73 -3.64 -0.72
N TYR A 411 -28.51 -2.96 -1.82
CA TYR A 411 -27.22 -2.38 -2.18
C TYR A 411 -26.72 -1.34 -1.16
N HIS A 412 -27.62 -0.56 -0.53
CA HIS A 412 -27.23 0.39 0.51
C HIS A 412 -26.59 -0.32 1.72
N GLY A 413 -27.08 -1.52 2.06
CA GLY A 413 -26.47 -2.37 3.09
C GLY A 413 -25.03 -2.76 2.77
N ILE A 414 -24.72 -3.00 1.50
CA ILE A 414 -23.33 -3.26 1.04
C ILE A 414 -22.48 -1.99 1.13
N CYS A 415 -23.04 -0.82 0.80
CA CYS A 415 -22.32 0.47 0.95
C CYS A 415 -21.90 0.75 2.40
N LEU A 416 -22.62 0.22 3.40
CA LEU A 416 -22.31 0.35 4.82
C LEU A 416 -21.24 -0.64 5.31
N ALA A 417 -20.84 -1.62 4.50
CA ALA A 417 -19.87 -2.65 4.91
C ALA A 417 -18.48 -2.07 5.18
N ASP A 418 -17.98 -1.20 4.31
CA ASP A 418 -16.70 -0.49 4.51
C ASP A 418 -16.74 0.44 5.73
N PRO A 419 -17.75 1.32 5.90
CA PRO A 419 -17.95 2.11 7.12
C PRO A 419 -17.92 1.29 8.41
N ALA A 420 -18.65 0.19 8.47
CA ALA A 420 -18.68 -0.69 9.64
C ALA A 420 -17.30 -1.29 9.94
N ALA A 421 -16.58 -1.71 8.90
CA ALA A 421 -15.23 -2.22 9.02
C ALA A 421 -14.26 -1.16 9.55
N TRP A 422 -14.35 0.08 9.05
CA TRP A 422 -13.47 1.18 9.47
C TRP A 422 -13.71 1.60 10.92
N VAL A 423 -14.95 1.70 11.35
CA VAL A 423 -15.27 2.00 12.76
C VAL A 423 -14.80 0.86 13.66
N GLY A 424 -15.09 -0.39 13.30
CA GLY A 424 -14.69 -1.56 14.09
C GLY A 424 -13.19 -1.70 14.27
N ALA A 425 -12.40 -1.47 13.21
CA ALA A 425 -10.94 -1.55 13.25
C ALA A 425 -10.27 -0.33 13.89
N GLY A 426 -10.85 0.86 13.74
CA GLY A 426 -10.27 2.10 14.27
C GLY A 426 -10.25 2.18 15.79
N ILE A 427 -11.29 1.67 16.44
CA ILE A 427 -11.44 1.71 17.91
C ILE A 427 -10.29 1.00 18.65
N PRO A 428 -9.97 -0.29 18.38
CA PRO A 428 -8.90 -0.97 19.08
C PRO A 428 -7.52 -0.36 18.80
N LEU A 429 -7.28 0.17 17.60
CA LEU A 429 -6.04 0.88 17.29
C LEU A 429 -5.86 2.14 18.14
N MET A 430 -6.91 2.94 18.27
CA MET A 430 -6.90 4.15 19.07
C MET A 430 -6.69 3.83 20.56
N ILE A 431 -7.41 2.83 21.08
CA ILE A 431 -7.27 2.38 22.47
C ILE A 431 -5.83 1.92 22.74
N THR A 432 -5.27 1.11 21.87
CA THR A 432 -3.87 0.62 22.01
C THR A 432 -2.87 1.75 22.02
N TYR A 433 -3.02 2.74 21.14
CA TYR A 433 -2.15 3.92 21.15
C TYR A 433 -2.28 4.70 22.48
N ILE A 434 -3.49 4.90 22.99
CA ILE A 434 -3.73 5.60 24.27
C ILE A 434 -3.06 4.84 25.44
N ILE A 435 -3.20 3.52 25.49
CA ILE A 435 -2.56 2.67 26.50
C ILE A 435 -1.03 2.80 26.39
N TRP A 436 -0.47 2.69 25.17
CA TRP A 436 0.95 2.84 24.91
C TRP A 436 1.45 4.22 25.38
N LYS A 437 0.75 5.29 25.00
CA LYS A 437 1.08 6.67 25.39
C LYS A 437 1.10 6.83 26.92
N ASN A 438 0.06 6.37 27.60
CA ASN A 438 -0.06 6.50 29.07
C ASN A 438 1.04 5.72 29.81
N LYS A 439 1.41 4.52 29.29
CA LYS A 439 2.54 3.74 29.81
C LYS A 439 3.85 4.52 29.71
N LYS A 440 4.11 5.17 28.56
CA LYS A 440 5.33 5.96 28.36
C LYS A 440 5.40 7.22 29.21
N ILE A 441 4.28 7.92 29.39
CA ILE A 441 4.20 9.09 30.28
C ILE A 441 4.53 8.67 31.72
N ARG A 442 3.94 7.58 32.24
CA ARG A 442 4.23 7.07 33.58
C ARG A 442 5.70 6.69 33.75
N GLN A 443 6.30 6.02 32.78
CA GLN A 443 7.73 5.66 32.82
C GLN A 443 8.65 6.88 32.87
N HIS A 444 8.30 7.97 32.18
CA HIS A 444 9.09 9.22 32.22
C HIS A 444 8.89 9.99 33.54
N SER A 445 7.68 9.94 34.12
CA SER A 445 7.40 10.60 35.39
C SER A 445 8.02 9.88 36.59
N SER A 446 8.40 8.60 36.45
CA SER A 446 8.98 7.77 37.53
C SER A 446 10.49 7.62 37.43
N SER A 447 11.18 8.17 36.42
CA SER A 447 12.64 8.26 36.39
C SER A 447 13.07 9.51 37.12
N PRO A 448 13.78 9.39 38.27
CA PRO A 448 14.36 10.56 38.95
C PRO A 448 15.39 11.21 38.02
N ALA A 449 15.43 12.56 38.03
CA ALA A 449 16.33 13.40 37.26
C ALA A 449 17.80 13.17 37.68
#